data_e33dc4f19919114552d334fcb1ffc260
#
_entry.id   e33dc4f19919114552d334fcb1ffc260
#
_cell.length_a   1.000
_cell.length_b   1.000
_cell.length_c   1.000
_cell.angle_alpha   90.00
_cell.angle_beta   90.00
_cell.angle_gamma   90.00
#
_symmetry.space_group_name_H-M   'P 1'
#
loop_
_entity.id
_entity.type
_entity.pdbx_description
1 polymer ?
#
loop_
_entity_poly.entity_id
_entity_poly.type
_entity_poly.pdbx_seq_one_letter_code
_entity_poly.pdbx_strand_id
1 'polypeptide(L)'
;ALPICLIADILYIESVDRRTFLYTEQQIFETERRLYELEAHLEKCSFFRASKAIIINLQRVQSLRPELGARLLLTMDNKEKIIVSRQYAKTIKNALGVV
;
A
#
# COMPACT_ATOMS: atom_id res chain seq x y z
N ALA A 1 5.46 6.66 -17.43
CA ALA A 1 4.80 5.45 -16.98
C ALA A 1 5.81 4.53 -16.31
N LEU A 2 5.39 3.83 -15.24
CA LEU A 2 6.26 2.90 -14.54
C LEU A 2 6.37 1.59 -15.33
N PRO A 3 7.57 1.01 -15.42
CA PRO A 3 7.71 -0.31 -16.02
C PRO A 3 6.91 -1.35 -15.25
N ILE A 4 6.36 -2.33 -15.95
CA ILE A 4 5.54 -3.36 -15.31
C ILE A 4 6.35 -4.14 -14.26
N CYS A 5 7.62 -4.43 -14.55
CA CYS A 5 8.47 -5.15 -13.61
C CYS A 5 8.69 -4.35 -12.31
N LEU A 6 8.73 -3.03 -12.41
CA LEU A 6 8.89 -2.18 -11.22
C LEU A 6 7.61 -2.20 -10.37
N ILE A 7 6.44 -2.24 -11.00
CA ILE A 7 5.17 -2.26 -10.27
C ILE A 7 5.11 -3.46 -9.34
N ALA A 8 5.53 -4.63 -9.81
CA ALA A 8 5.52 -5.83 -8.98
C ALA A 8 6.47 -5.74 -7.78
N ASP A 9 7.50 -4.91 -7.87
CA ASP A 9 8.48 -4.75 -6.81
C ASP A 9 8.09 -3.69 -5.78
N ILE A 10 7.06 -2.89 -6.06
CA ILE A 10 6.63 -1.85 -5.12
C ILE A 10 5.96 -2.48 -3.91
N LEU A 11 6.44 -2.12 -2.73
CA LEU A 11 5.86 -2.58 -1.47
C LEU A 11 4.69 -1.69 -1.07
N TYR A 12 4.92 -0.40 -1.07
CA TYR A 12 3.89 0.57 -0.78
C TYR A 12 4.25 1.93 -1.35
N ILE A 13 3.26 2.81 -1.38
CA ILE A 13 3.40 4.16 -1.91
C ILE A 13 2.90 5.12 -0.85
N GLU A 14 3.67 6.16 -0.58
CA GLU A 14 3.34 7.12 0.47
C GLU A 14 3.43 8.54 -0.04
N SER A 15 2.48 9.38 0.38
CA SER A 15 2.50 10.81 0.10
C SER A 15 2.99 11.55 1.34
N VAL A 16 4.05 12.35 1.19
CA VAL A 16 4.62 13.15 2.27
C VAL A 16 4.89 14.55 1.72
N ASP A 17 4.33 15.57 2.36
CA ASP A 17 4.55 16.97 1.97
C ASP A 17 4.31 17.22 0.49
N ARG A 18 3.20 16.67 -0.05
CA ARG A 18 2.80 16.81 -1.45
C ARG A 18 3.70 16.09 -2.43
N ARG A 19 4.61 15.26 -1.92
CA ARG A 19 5.45 14.40 -2.75
C ARG A 19 4.99 12.96 -2.61
N THR A 20 5.11 12.21 -3.68
CA THR A 20 4.70 10.81 -3.69
C THR A 20 5.93 9.93 -3.87
N PHE A 21 6.11 8.98 -2.96
CA PHE A 21 7.26 8.08 -2.94
C PHE A 21 6.81 6.65 -3.13
N LEU A 22 7.58 5.92 -3.95
CA LEU A 22 7.35 4.50 -4.22
C LEU A 22 8.49 3.73 -3.55
N TYR A 23 8.14 2.81 -2.65
CA TYR A 23 9.12 2.07 -1.87
C TYR A 23 9.23 0.64 -2.38
N THR A 24 10.45 0.23 -2.74
CA THR A 24 10.77 -1.17 -3.00
C THR A 24 11.71 -1.66 -1.90
N GLU A 25 12.10 -2.94 -1.94
CA GLU A 25 13.03 -3.46 -0.93
C GLU A 25 14.39 -2.76 -0.96
N GLN A 26 14.79 -2.27 -2.11
CA GLN A 26 16.15 -1.76 -2.32
C GLN A 26 16.21 -0.26 -2.57
N GLN A 27 15.14 0.35 -3.03
CA GLN A 27 15.17 1.73 -3.49
C GLN A 27 13.89 2.47 -3.16
N ILE A 28 13.99 3.79 -3.18
CA ILE A 28 12.85 4.68 -3.04
C ILE A 28 12.83 5.57 -4.27
N PHE A 29 11.68 5.60 -4.95
CA PHE A 29 11.50 6.44 -6.12
C PHE A 29 10.51 7.55 -5.81
N GLU A 30 10.72 8.73 -6.35
CA GLU A 30 9.78 9.82 -6.22
C GLU A 30 9.05 10.02 -7.54
N THR A 31 7.75 10.32 -7.49
CA THR A 31 6.96 10.63 -8.66
C THR A 31 6.14 11.90 -8.41
N GLU A 32 5.85 12.62 -9.48
CA GLU A 32 5.00 13.81 -9.40
C GLU A 32 3.52 13.47 -9.40
N ARG A 33 3.17 12.21 -9.68
CA ARG A 33 1.77 11.79 -9.70
C ARG A 33 1.19 11.77 -8.30
N ARG A 34 -0.09 12.12 -8.21
CA ARG A 34 -0.80 12.09 -6.93
C ARG A 34 -1.24 10.67 -6.59
N LEU A 35 -1.48 10.41 -5.27
CA LEU A 35 -1.92 9.09 -4.84
C LEU A 35 -3.19 8.64 -5.56
N TYR A 36 -4.17 9.52 -5.71
CA TYR A 36 -5.41 9.13 -6.36
C TYR A 36 -5.21 8.72 -7.81
N GLU A 37 -4.24 9.33 -8.49
CA GLU A 37 -3.91 8.95 -9.86
C GLU A 37 -3.30 7.56 -9.90
N LEU A 38 -2.36 7.29 -8.97
CA LEU A 38 -1.72 5.97 -8.90
C LEU A 38 -2.72 4.91 -8.46
N GLU A 39 -3.60 5.24 -7.55
CA GLU A 39 -4.65 4.32 -7.10
C GLU A 39 -5.50 3.85 -8.27
N ALA A 40 -5.90 4.78 -9.14
CA ALA A 40 -6.70 4.44 -10.31
C ALA A 40 -5.94 3.56 -11.30
N HIS A 41 -4.64 3.84 -11.50
CA HIS A 41 -3.83 3.06 -12.42
C HIS A 41 -3.49 1.68 -11.89
N LEU A 42 -3.35 1.54 -10.57
CA LEU A 42 -2.88 0.30 -9.96
C LEU A 42 -3.99 -0.53 -9.33
N GLU A 43 -5.24 -0.12 -9.51
CA GLU A 43 -6.39 -0.79 -8.92
C GLU A 43 -6.44 -2.27 -9.25
N LYS A 44 -6.08 -2.64 -10.48
CA LYS A 44 -6.13 -4.02 -10.93
C LYS A 44 -4.88 -4.81 -10.58
N CYS A 45 -3.93 -4.20 -9.89
CA CYS A 45 -2.64 -4.80 -9.60
C CYS A 45 -2.48 -5.16 -8.11
N SER A 46 -3.58 -5.33 -7.39
CA SER A 46 -3.59 -5.67 -5.96
C SER A 46 -3.07 -4.56 -5.07
N PHE A 47 -3.18 -3.32 -5.51
CA PHE A 47 -2.84 -2.17 -4.69
C PHE A 47 -4.10 -1.60 -4.05
N PHE A 48 -4.05 -1.37 -2.75
CA PHE A 48 -5.20 -0.89 -1.99
C PHE A 48 -4.79 0.24 -1.06
N ARG A 49 -5.71 1.17 -0.85
CA ARG A 49 -5.49 2.28 0.05
C ARG A 49 -5.42 1.76 1.49
N ALA A 50 -4.36 2.12 2.21
CA ALA A 50 -4.23 1.79 3.63
C ALA A 50 -4.63 2.96 4.51
N SER A 51 -4.40 4.18 4.04
CA SER A 51 -4.78 5.40 4.73
C SER A 51 -4.87 6.52 3.70
N LYS A 52 -5.15 7.74 4.18
CA LYS A 52 -5.22 8.88 3.26
C LYS A 52 -3.91 9.12 2.51
N ALA A 53 -2.80 8.71 3.10
CA ALA A 53 -1.48 9.00 2.55
C ALA A 53 -0.72 7.77 2.08
N ILE A 54 -1.28 6.57 2.19
CA ILE A 54 -0.56 5.33 1.90
C ILE A 54 -1.39 4.37 1.07
N ILE A 55 -0.76 3.81 0.02
CA ILE A 55 -1.30 2.71 -0.77
C ILE A 55 -0.35 1.53 -0.59
N ILE A 56 -0.89 0.34 -0.34
CA ILE A 56 -0.07 -0.85 -0.14
C ILE A 56 -0.26 -1.85 -1.27
N ASN A 57 0.77 -2.66 -1.49
CA ASN A 57 0.69 -3.79 -2.43
C ASN A 57 0.41 -5.05 -1.62
N LEU A 58 -0.79 -5.61 -1.76
CA LEU A 58 -1.18 -6.79 -0.99
C LEU A 58 -0.30 -7.99 -1.29
N GLN A 59 0.27 -8.09 -2.48
CA GLN A 59 1.13 -9.20 -2.82
C GLN A 59 2.47 -9.16 -2.09
N ARG A 60 2.79 -8.04 -1.46
CA ARG A 60 4.03 -7.87 -0.72
C ARG A 60 3.80 -7.76 0.78
N VAL A 61 2.63 -8.12 1.25
CA VAL A 61 2.32 -8.18 2.68
C VAL A 61 2.75 -9.53 3.23
N GLN A 62 3.64 -9.52 4.21
CA GLN A 62 4.13 -10.74 4.84
C GLN A 62 3.14 -11.25 5.88
N SER A 63 2.56 -10.37 6.68
CA SER A 63 1.60 -10.75 7.70
C SER A 63 0.63 -9.62 7.98
N LEU A 64 -0.50 -9.98 8.58
CA LEU A 64 -1.57 -9.07 8.89
C LEU A 64 -2.09 -9.38 10.29
N ARG A 65 -2.31 -8.36 11.10
CA ARG A 65 -2.80 -8.53 12.45
C ARG A 65 -3.83 -7.46 12.79
N PRO A 66 -4.97 -7.84 13.39
CA PRO A 66 -5.94 -6.86 13.85
C PRO A 66 -5.37 -6.00 14.97
N GLU A 67 -5.77 -4.74 15.00
CA GLU A 67 -5.39 -3.79 16.03
C GLU A 67 -6.63 -3.15 16.63
N LEU A 68 -6.46 -2.45 17.74
CA LEU A 68 -7.55 -1.75 18.42
C LEU A 68 -8.18 -0.74 17.48
N GLY A 69 -9.50 -0.54 17.62
CA GLY A 69 -10.21 0.45 16.82
C GLY A 69 -10.51 0.00 15.41
N ALA A 70 -10.59 -1.33 15.18
CA ALA A 70 -10.88 -1.92 13.88
C ALA A 70 -9.83 -1.59 12.82
N ARG A 71 -8.60 -1.26 13.26
CA ARG A 71 -7.48 -1.04 12.37
C ARG A 71 -6.75 -2.36 12.11
N LEU A 72 -5.87 -2.36 11.11
CA LEU A 72 -5.03 -3.51 10.80
C LEU A 72 -3.57 -3.09 10.84
N LEU A 73 -2.72 -4.01 11.32
CA LEU A 73 -1.28 -3.83 11.24
C LEU A 73 -0.74 -4.79 10.19
N LEU A 74 -0.12 -4.24 9.15
CA LEU A 74 0.49 -5.05 8.10
C LEU A 74 2.00 -5.02 8.27
N THR A 75 2.63 -6.18 8.08
CA THR A 75 4.09 -6.26 7.99
C THR A 75 4.41 -6.55 6.54
N MET A 76 5.18 -5.66 5.92
CA MET A 76 5.56 -5.79 4.52
C MET A 76 6.78 -6.71 4.40
N ASP A 77 7.11 -7.11 3.17
CA ASP A 77 8.24 -8.00 2.94
C ASP A 77 9.58 -7.44 3.42
N ASN A 78 9.71 -6.11 3.50
CA ASN A 78 10.92 -5.47 4.00
C ASN A 78 10.89 -5.26 5.51
N LYS A 79 9.94 -5.87 6.22
CA LYS A 79 9.73 -5.76 7.66
C LYS A 79 9.17 -4.43 8.13
N GLU A 80 8.87 -3.51 7.22
CA GLU A 80 8.18 -2.28 7.58
C GLU A 80 6.75 -2.57 8.01
N LYS A 81 6.29 -1.86 9.03
CA LYS A 81 4.94 -2.02 9.55
C LYS A 81 4.09 -0.84 9.13
N ILE A 82 2.90 -1.13 8.64
CA ILE A 82 1.98 -0.12 8.16
C ILE A 82 0.63 -0.31 8.83
N ILE A 83 0.08 0.77 9.38
CA ILE A 83 -1.24 0.73 10.00
C ILE A 83 -2.27 1.08 8.93
N VAL A 84 -3.23 0.18 8.75
CA VAL A 84 -4.39 0.43 7.89
C VAL A 84 -5.47 1.07 8.74
N SER A 85 -5.93 2.24 8.36
CA SER A 85 -6.97 2.93 9.12
C SER A 85 -8.28 2.15 9.04
N ARG A 86 -9.13 2.34 10.06
CA ARG A 86 -10.41 1.65 10.16
C ARG A 86 -11.24 1.80 8.87
N GLN A 87 -11.17 2.97 8.26
CA GLN A 87 -11.92 3.28 7.06
C GLN A 87 -11.61 2.35 5.90
N TYR A 88 -10.36 1.93 5.78
CA TYR A 88 -9.89 1.10 4.67
C TYR A 88 -9.69 -0.37 5.05
N ALA A 89 -9.70 -0.69 6.33
CA ALA A 89 -9.42 -2.05 6.80
C ALA A 89 -10.40 -3.07 6.25
N LYS A 90 -11.68 -2.70 6.15
CA LYS A 90 -12.71 -3.61 5.65
C LYS A 90 -12.46 -4.02 4.20
N THR A 91 -12.06 -3.06 3.36
CA THR A 91 -11.78 -3.33 1.97
C THR A 91 -10.61 -4.31 1.83
N ILE A 92 -9.56 -4.12 2.63
CA ILE A 92 -8.40 -4.99 2.60
C ILE A 92 -8.74 -6.39 3.10
N LYS A 93 -9.51 -6.49 4.18
CA LYS A 93 -9.96 -7.78 4.68
C LYS A 93 -10.75 -8.55 3.63
N ASN A 94 -11.65 -7.85 2.93
CA ASN A 94 -12.44 -8.48 1.88
C ASN A 94 -11.56 -8.96 0.74
N ALA A 95 -10.58 -8.16 0.35
CA ALA A 95 -9.67 -8.51 -0.74
C ALA A 95 -8.81 -9.73 -0.40
N LEU A 96 -8.47 -9.91 0.87
CA LEU A 96 -7.68 -11.06 1.33
C LEU A 96 -8.54 -12.28 1.66
N GLY A 97 -9.86 -12.15 1.61
CA GLY A 97 -10.75 -13.24 1.97
C GLY A 97 -10.88 -13.46 3.47
N VAL A 98 -10.44 -12.51 4.27
CA VAL A 98 -10.57 -12.55 5.74
C VAL A 98 -11.91 -11.92 6.11
N VAL A 99 -12.72 -12.64 6.86
CA VAL A 99 -14.05 -12.19 7.25
C VAL A 99 -14.03 -11.65 8.67
#